data_561f83693c097939437b957aff03b44e
#
_entry.id   561f83693c097939437b957aff03b44e
#
_cell.length_a   1.000
_cell.length_b   1.000
_cell.length_c   1.000
_cell.angle_alpha   90.00
_cell.angle_beta   90.00
_cell.angle_gamma   90.00
#
_symmetry.space_group_name_H-M   'P 1'
#
loop_
_entity.id
_entity.type
_entity.pdbx_description
1 polymer ?
#
loop_
_entity_poly.entity_id
_entity_poly.type
_entity_poly.pdbx_seq_one_letter_code
_entity_poly.pdbx_strand_id
1 'polypeptide(L)'
;TTSEVYMPCYLVGYRMSLDAVEKLRHAGAKRIFITHVGILTPEDAGTALLPGLKKEEFSTDRVWDYLEAGLKRTKDEIVEIIRKYPTAEEQLKIMLATYHKGVKQEEQPDFAFLLNAAATLKVIRRECMNDADPER
;
A
#
# COMPACT_ATOMS: atom_id res chain seq x y z
N THR A 1 6.20 0.02 12.69
CA THR A 1 5.49 1.22 12.24
C THR A 1 4.51 1.70 13.31
N THR A 2 4.35 3.00 13.42
CA THR A 2 3.39 3.60 14.36
C THR A 2 2.05 3.91 13.69
N SER A 3 1.95 3.71 12.38
CA SER A 3 0.72 3.97 11.65
C SER A 3 -0.34 2.91 11.93
N GLU A 4 -1.57 3.34 12.18
CA GLU A 4 -2.72 2.45 12.32
C GLU A 4 -3.16 1.86 10.99
N VAL A 5 -2.76 2.49 9.89
CA VAL A 5 -3.12 2.09 8.54
C VAL A 5 -1.87 2.09 7.68
N TYR A 6 -1.73 1.07 6.86
CA TYR A 6 -0.61 0.98 5.93
C TYR A 6 -1.11 1.13 4.50
N MET A 7 -0.52 2.06 3.76
CA MET A 7 -0.77 2.23 2.34
C MET A 7 0.48 1.84 1.55
N PRO A 8 0.41 0.78 0.76
CA PRO A 8 1.52 0.48 -0.14
C PRO A 8 1.67 1.56 -1.21
N CYS A 9 2.91 1.87 -1.57
CA CYS A 9 3.20 2.87 -2.60
C CYS A 9 3.43 2.19 -3.94
N TYR A 10 2.62 2.54 -4.94
CA TYR A 10 2.76 2.03 -6.29
C TYR A 10 3.53 3.04 -7.15
N LEU A 11 4.77 3.35 -6.78
CA LEU A 11 5.53 4.42 -7.42
C LEU A 11 5.83 4.14 -8.90
N VAL A 12 5.99 2.88 -9.24
CA VAL A 12 6.32 2.45 -10.61
C VAL A 12 5.11 1.85 -11.30
N GLY A 13 4.38 0.98 -10.63
CA GLY A 13 3.20 0.35 -11.19
C GLY A 13 2.53 -0.61 -10.23
N TYR A 14 1.22 -0.74 -10.35
CA TYR A 14 0.45 -1.68 -9.56
C TYR A 14 0.76 -3.12 -9.97
N ARG A 15 0.71 -3.40 -11.29
CA ARG A 15 1.00 -4.73 -11.81
C ARG A 15 2.43 -5.15 -11.53
N MET A 16 3.37 -4.23 -11.64
CA MET A 16 4.76 -4.50 -11.29
C MET A 16 4.93 -4.87 -9.83
N SER A 17 4.15 -4.24 -8.95
CA SER A 17 4.17 -4.57 -7.52
C SER A 17 3.64 -5.98 -7.26
N LEU A 18 2.56 -6.38 -7.92
CA LEU A 18 2.04 -7.74 -7.82
C LEU A 18 3.02 -8.77 -8.37
N ASP A 19 3.64 -8.49 -9.51
CA ASP A 19 4.64 -9.38 -10.09
C ASP A 19 5.86 -9.53 -9.19
N ALA A 20 6.29 -8.45 -8.53
CA ALA A 20 7.39 -8.50 -7.58
C ALA A 20 7.06 -9.41 -6.39
N VAL A 21 5.85 -9.34 -5.87
CA VAL A 21 5.42 -10.23 -4.77
C VAL A 21 5.49 -11.69 -5.22
N GLU A 22 5.01 -12.01 -6.43
CA GLU A 22 5.06 -13.36 -6.96
C GLU A 22 6.50 -13.87 -7.11
N LYS A 23 7.38 -13.05 -7.66
CA LYS A 23 8.79 -13.41 -7.81
C LYS A 23 9.46 -13.64 -6.46
N LEU A 24 9.19 -12.78 -5.49
CA LEU A 24 9.75 -12.91 -4.16
C LEU A 24 9.19 -14.13 -3.42
N ARG A 25 7.91 -14.42 -3.59
CA ARG A 25 7.28 -15.63 -3.04
C ARG A 25 8.01 -16.88 -3.52
N HIS A 26 8.30 -16.94 -4.82
CA HIS A 26 8.97 -18.11 -5.43
C HIS A 26 10.48 -18.13 -5.16
N ALA A 27 11.08 -17.05 -4.71
CA ALA A 27 12.50 -17.00 -4.40
C ALA A 27 12.88 -17.79 -3.13
N GLY A 28 11.90 -18.16 -2.32
CA GLY A 28 12.12 -18.96 -1.12
C GLY A 28 12.83 -18.19 0.01
N ALA A 29 12.63 -16.89 0.08
CA ALA A 29 13.23 -16.07 1.13
C ALA A 29 12.73 -16.50 2.51
N LYS A 30 13.65 -16.56 3.48
CA LYS A 30 13.32 -16.93 4.86
C LYS A 30 12.94 -15.75 5.72
N ARG A 31 13.30 -14.53 5.30
CA ARG A 31 12.99 -13.28 6.00
C ARG A 31 12.53 -12.25 5.00
N ILE A 32 11.62 -11.41 5.43
CA ILE A 32 11.08 -10.33 4.61
C ILE A 32 11.41 -9.02 5.31
N PHE A 33 12.13 -8.14 4.59
CA PHE A 33 12.45 -6.80 5.04
C PHE A 33 11.64 -5.80 4.21
N ILE A 34 10.90 -4.94 4.89
CA ILE A 34 10.15 -3.87 4.24
C ILE A 34 10.80 -2.53 4.62
N THR A 35 11.15 -1.74 3.62
CA THR A 35 11.72 -0.41 3.82
C THR A 35 10.83 0.42 4.75
N HIS A 36 11.44 1.09 5.71
CA HIS A 36 10.78 1.90 6.74
C HIS A 36 10.00 1.11 7.78
N VAL A 37 9.89 -0.21 7.64
CA VAL A 37 9.23 -1.07 8.61
C VAL A 37 10.24 -1.96 9.34
N GLY A 38 11.14 -2.58 8.58
CA GLY A 38 12.14 -3.50 9.10
C GLY A 38 11.87 -4.94 8.73
N ILE A 39 12.52 -5.86 9.41
CA ILE A 39 12.32 -7.30 9.21
C ILE A 39 11.00 -7.70 9.86
N LEU A 40 10.15 -8.38 9.11
CA LEU A 40 8.87 -8.87 9.63
C LEU A 40 9.09 -10.10 10.50
N THR A 41 8.45 -10.10 11.65
CA THR A 41 8.50 -11.17 12.66
C THR A 41 7.08 -11.52 13.10
N PRO A 42 6.89 -12.62 13.86
CA PRO A 42 5.57 -12.93 14.41
C PRO A 42 4.92 -11.80 15.22
N GLU A 43 5.75 -10.89 15.75
CA GLU A 43 5.22 -9.73 16.50
C GLU A 43 4.46 -8.75 15.61
N ASP A 44 4.66 -8.82 14.30
CA ASP A 44 3.94 -7.96 13.34
C ASP A 44 2.54 -8.51 13.00
N ALA A 45 2.23 -9.72 13.42
CA ALA A 45 0.91 -10.31 13.19
C ALA A 45 -0.18 -9.47 13.87
N GLY A 46 -1.27 -9.22 13.14
CA GLY A 46 -2.38 -8.40 13.62
C GLY A 46 -2.17 -6.89 13.47
N THR A 47 -1.02 -6.46 13.00
CA THR A 47 -0.77 -5.03 12.70
C THR A 47 -1.41 -4.63 11.37
N ALA A 48 -1.29 -3.36 11.01
CA ALA A 48 -1.83 -2.84 9.75
C ALA A 48 -1.27 -3.55 8.51
N LEU A 49 -0.05 -4.09 8.59
CA LEU A 49 0.56 -4.86 7.50
C LEU A 49 -0.03 -6.26 7.37
N LEU A 50 -0.33 -6.89 8.48
CA LEU A 50 -0.77 -8.28 8.56
C LEU A 50 -2.07 -8.37 9.36
N PRO A 51 -3.13 -7.69 8.90
CA PRO A 51 -4.36 -7.57 9.69
C PRO A 51 -5.08 -8.91 9.83
N GLY A 52 -5.37 -9.27 11.07
CA GLY A 52 -6.07 -10.52 11.37
C GLY A 52 -5.20 -11.77 11.40
N LEU A 53 -3.93 -11.69 11.06
CA LEU A 53 -3.01 -12.81 11.18
C LEU A 53 -2.67 -13.03 12.64
N LYS A 54 -2.71 -14.28 13.09
CA LYS A 54 -2.31 -14.66 14.45
C LYS A 54 -0.81 -14.97 14.47
N LYS A 55 -0.16 -14.75 15.62
CA LYS A 55 1.28 -15.00 15.77
C LYS A 55 1.66 -16.43 15.39
N GLU A 56 0.89 -17.40 15.81
CA GLU A 56 1.14 -18.82 15.55
C GLU A 56 0.93 -19.20 14.08
N GLU A 57 0.29 -18.35 13.30
CA GLU A 57 0.07 -18.56 11.87
C GLU A 57 1.16 -17.91 11.01
N PHE A 58 2.08 -17.16 11.64
CA PHE A 58 3.10 -16.41 10.92
C PHE A 58 4.05 -17.35 10.15
N SER A 59 4.18 -17.10 8.85
CA SER A 59 5.17 -17.72 7.98
C SER A 59 5.43 -16.79 6.80
N THR A 60 6.53 -17.00 6.07
CA THR A 60 6.83 -16.16 4.90
C THR A 60 5.73 -16.26 3.85
N ASP A 61 5.19 -17.46 3.62
CA ASP A 61 4.11 -17.65 2.65
C ASP A 61 2.87 -16.86 3.04
N ARG A 62 2.49 -16.89 4.31
CA ARG A 62 1.34 -16.13 4.80
C ARG A 62 1.58 -14.64 4.69
N VAL A 63 2.79 -14.19 4.97
CA VAL A 63 3.14 -12.77 4.83
C VAL A 63 2.95 -12.30 3.38
N TRP A 64 3.43 -13.07 2.41
CA TRP A 64 3.24 -12.73 1.00
C TRP A 64 1.76 -12.65 0.62
N ASP A 65 0.94 -13.57 1.13
CA ASP A 65 -0.50 -13.54 0.90
C ASP A 65 -1.13 -12.25 1.43
N TYR A 66 -0.74 -11.82 2.62
CA TYR A 66 -1.26 -10.58 3.21
C TYR A 66 -0.78 -9.34 2.48
N LEU A 67 0.48 -9.31 2.04
CA LEU A 67 1.00 -8.18 1.27
C LEU A 67 0.31 -8.07 -0.08
N GLU A 68 0.09 -9.19 -0.77
CA GLU A 68 -0.66 -9.21 -2.02
C GLU A 68 -2.10 -8.72 -1.82
N ALA A 69 -2.77 -9.23 -0.80
CA ALA A 69 -4.14 -8.81 -0.47
C ALA A 69 -4.20 -7.31 -0.13
N GLY A 70 -3.18 -6.79 0.56
CA GLY A 70 -3.07 -5.37 0.87
C GLY A 70 -2.91 -4.50 -0.37
N LEU A 71 -2.10 -4.94 -1.33
CA LEU A 71 -1.94 -4.25 -2.60
C LEU A 71 -3.27 -4.16 -3.35
N LYS A 72 -4.00 -5.27 -3.43
CA LYS A 72 -5.29 -5.33 -4.13
C LYS A 72 -6.37 -4.50 -3.44
N ARG A 73 -6.44 -4.59 -2.11
CA ARG A 73 -7.41 -3.84 -1.31
C ARG A 73 -7.19 -2.34 -1.45
N THR A 74 -5.96 -1.89 -1.30
CA THR A 74 -5.64 -0.47 -1.41
C THR A 74 -5.92 0.06 -2.81
N LYS A 75 -5.62 -0.73 -3.84
CA LYS A 75 -5.97 -0.38 -5.21
C LYS A 75 -7.48 -0.16 -5.35
N ASP A 76 -8.29 -1.06 -4.83
CA ASP A 76 -9.75 -0.95 -4.91
C ASP A 76 -10.27 0.27 -4.16
N GLU A 77 -9.71 0.55 -2.98
CA GLU A 77 -10.06 1.74 -2.20
C GLU A 77 -9.72 3.02 -2.95
N ILE A 78 -8.55 3.08 -3.57
CA ILE A 78 -8.12 4.26 -4.33
C ILE A 78 -8.98 4.46 -5.57
N VAL A 79 -9.35 3.38 -6.26
CA VAL A 79 -10.29 3.45 -7.40
C VAL A 79 -11.60 4.09 -6.96
N GLU A 80 -12.12 3.70 -5.81
CA GLU A 80 -13.35 4.29 -5.28
C GLU A 80 -13.18 5.77 -4.93
N ILE A 81 -12.04 6.15 -4.38
CA ILE A 81 -11.73 7.56 -4.10
C ILE A 81 -11.73 8.37 -5.40
N ILE A 82 -11.09 7.85 -6.44
CA ILE A 82 -11.05 8.53 -7.75
C ILE A 82 -12.44 8.69 -8.34
N ARG A 83 -13.29 7.66 -8.22
CA ARG A 83 -14.65 7.72 -8.73
C ARG A 83 -15.54 8.69 -7.95
N LYS A 84 -15.34 8.76 -6.64
CA LYS A 84 -16.19 9.55 -5.76
C LYS A 84 -15.82 11.03 -5.73
N TYR A 85 -14.54 11.36 -5.84
CA TYR A 85 -14.04 12.74 -5.73
C TYR A 85 -13.49 13.20 -7.07
N PRO A 86 -14.06 14.28 -7.66
CA PRO A 86 -13.76 14.65 -9.05
C PRO A 86 -12.40 15.32 -9.27
N THR A 87 -11.79 15.87 -8.24
CA THR A 87 -10.50 16.57 -8.40
C THR A 87 -9.36 15.86 -7.70
N ALA A 88 -8.15 16.02 -8.24
CA ALA A 88 -6.94 15.48 -7.61
C ALA A 88 -6.74 16.05 -6.19
N GLU A 89 -7.07 17.31 -6.01
CA GLU A 89 -6.95 17.96 -4.68
C GLU A 89 -7.83 17.28 -3.64
N GLU A 90 -9.09 16.99 -3.99
CA GLU A 90 -10.02 16.30 -3.10
C GLU A 90 -9.56 14.87 -2.83
N GLN A 91 -9.10 14.18 -3.86
CA GLN A 91 -8.59 12.81 -3.74
C GLN A 91 -7.38 12.75 -2.78
N LEU A 92 -6.44 13.68 -2.92
CA LEU A 92 -5.27 13.75 -2.04
C LEU A 92 -5.66 14.06 -0.60
N LYS A 93 -6.63 14.94 -0.41
CA LYS A 93 -7.14 15.29 0.91
C LYS A 93 -7.74 14.08 1.63
N ILE A 94 -8.53 13.29 0.91
CA ILE A 94 -9.12 12.07 1.45
C ILE A 94 -8.05 11.02 1.73
N MET A 95 -7.06 10.85 0.86
CA MET A 95 -5.97 9.92 1.08
C MET A 95 -5.15 10.30 2.31
N LEU A 96 -4.87 11.58 2.49
CA LEU A 96 -4.16 12.06 3.68
C LEU A 96 -4.92 11.70 4.96
N ALA A 97 -6.23 11.97 4.98
CA ALA A 97 -7.07 11.69 6.14
C ALA A 97 -7.22 10.19 6.42
N THR A 98 -7.18 9.36 5.38
CA THR A 98 -7.39 7.91 5.48
C THR A 98 -6.12 7.16 5.81
N TYR A 99 -5.02 7.46 5.11
CA TYR A 99 -3.81 6.64 5.13
C TYR A 99 -2.66 7.24 5.94
N HIS A 100 -2.73 8.53 6.25
CA HIS A 100 -1.69 9.19 7.03
C HIS A 100 -2.11 9.45 8.47
N LYS A 101 -3.25 8.92 8.86
CA LYS A 101 -3.79 9.05 10.21
C LYS A 101 -2.86 8.36 11.22
N GLY A 102 -2.52 9.07 12.28
CA GLY A 102 -1.69 8.54 13.35
C GLY A 102 -0.18 8.53 13.06
N VAL A 103 0.23 8.99 11.89
CA VAL A 103 1.65 9.08 11.54
C VAL A 103 2.21 10.39 12.06
N LYS A 104 3.33 10.32 12.76
CA LYS A 104 4.00 11.50 13.29
C LYS A 104 4.71 12.28 12.18
N GLN A 105 4.65 13.61 12.26
CA GLN A 105 5.28 14.47 11.25
C GLN A 105 6.80 14.26 11.16
N GLU A 106 7.47 13.92 12.28
CA GLU A 106 8.90 13.60 12.29
C GLU A 106 9.21 12.31 11.53
N GLU A 107 8.27 11.36 11.49
CA GLU A 107 8.45 10.10 10.76
C GLU A 107 8.18 10.28 9.29
N GLN A 108 7.09 10.96 8.97
CA GLN A 108 6.73 11.29 7.59
C GLN A 108 5.88 12.56 7.58
N PRO A 109 6.42 13.70 7.14
CA PRO A 109 5.62 14.92 7.00
C PRO A 109 4.50 14.74 5.97
N ASP A 110 3.44 15.53 6.12
CA ASP A 110 2.29 15.46 5.21
C ASP A 110 2.71 15.64 3.74
N PHE A 111 3.63 16.57 3.46
CA PHE A 111 4.05 16.78 2.06
C PHE A 111 4.71 15.56 1.44
N ALA A 112 5.49 14.81 2.23
CA ALA A 112 6.13 13.59 1.75
C ALA A 112 5.09 12.51 1.43
N PHE A 113 4.10 12.36 2.31
CA PHE A 113 2.97 11.48 2.03
C PHE A 113 2.23 11.90 0.76
N LEU A 114 1.94 13.18 0.61
CA LEU A 114 1.19 13.71 -0.54
C LEU A 114 1.93 13.49 -1.87
N LEU A 115 3.26 13.58 -1.87
CA LEU A 115 4.06 13.28 -3.07
C LEU A 115 3.88 11.82 -3.48
N ASN A 116 3.95 10.89 -2.52
CA ASN A 116 3.76 9.47 -2.77
C ASN A 116 2.32 9.16 -3.19
N ALA A 117 1.35 9.82 -2.55
CA ALA A 117 -0.06 9.65 -2.88
C ALA A 117 -0.37 10.14 -4.29
N ALA A 118 0.20 11.26 -4.70
CA ALA A 118 0.03 11.77 -6.06
C ALA A 118 0.57 10.79 -7.10
N ALA A 119 1.75 10.22 -6.86
CA ALA A 119 2.34 9.20 -7.73
C ALA A 119 1.46 7.96 -7.79
N THR A 120 0.94 7.53 -6.65
CA THR A 120 0.04 6.38 -6.55
C THR A 120 -1.26 6.61 -7.32
N LEU A 121 -1.87 7.78 -7.20
CA LEU A 121 -3.06 8.13 -7.97
C LEU A 121 -2.81 8.04 -9.47
N LYS A 122 -1.67 8.55 -9.92
CA LYS A 122 -1.30 8.51 -11.34
C LYS A 122 -1.17 7.07 -11.84
N VAL A 123 -0.53 6.21 -11.07
CA VAL A 123 -0.36 4.80 -11.40
C VAL A 123 -1.73 4.10 -11.48
N ILE A 124 -2.57 4.28 -10.48
CA ILE A 124 -3.88 3.63 -10.42
C ILE A 124 -4.78 4.09 -11.56
N ARG A 125 -4.79 5.39 -11.87
CA ARG A 125 -5.54 5.90 -13.03
C ARG A 125 -5.10 5.24 -14.33
N ARG A 126 -3.79 5.17 -14.53
CA ARG A 126 -3.21 4.62 -15.76
C ARG A 126 -3.50 3.13 -15.92
N GLU A 127 -3.39 2.36 -14.85
CA GLU A 127 -3.45 0.90 -14.93
C GLU A 127 -4.81 0.30 -14.61
N CYS A 128 -5.60 0.96 -13.75
CA CYS A 128 -6.79 0.36 -13.17
C CYS A 128 -8.09 1.07 -13.55
N MET A 129 -8.00 2.31 -14.01
CA MET A 129 -9.17 3.05 -14.50
C MET A 129 -9.30 2.81 -16.00
N ASN A 130 -10.27 2.03 -16.37
CA ASN A 130 -10.48 1.65 -17.76
C ASN A 130 -11.20 2.75 -18.53
N ASP A 131 -10.50 3.82 -18.81
CA ASP A 131 -11.03 4.94 -19.58
C ASP A 131 -10.12 5.24 -20.77
N ALA A 132 -10.64 6.00 -21.72
CA ALA A 132 -9.96 6.30 -22.97
C ALA A 132 -9.02 7.50 -22.85
N ASP A 133 -8.93 8.15 -21.72
CA ASP A 133 -8.10 9.33 -21.53
C ASP A 133 -6.69 8.93 -21.10
N PRO A 134 -5.68 9.04 -22.00
CA PRO A 134 -4.32 8.65 -21.65
C PRO A 134 -3.64 9.59 -20.68
N GLU A 135 -4.24 10.72 -20.38
CA GLU A 135 -3.69 11.71 -19.46
C GLU A 135 -4.03 11.43 -18.00
N ARG A 136 -4.89 10.47 -17.77
CA ARG A 136 -5.28 10.11 -16.42
C ARG A 136 -4.27 9.27 -15.69
#